data_fca12f80fb684506ea2c0fd17aadeed1
#
_entry.id   fca12f80fb684506ea2c0fd17aadeed1
#
_cell.length_a   1.000
_cell.length_b   1.000
_cell.length_c   1.000
_cell.angle_alpha   90.00
_cell.angle_beta   90.00
_cell.angle_gamma   90.00
#
_symmetry.space_group_name_H-M   'P 1'
#
loop_
_entity.id
_entity.type
_entity.pdbx_description
1 polymer ?
#
loop_
_entity_poly.entity_id
_entity_poly.type
_entity_poly.pdbx_seq_one_letter_code
_entity_poly.pdbx_strand_id
1 'polypeptide(L)'
;ILAAVQAMHGMLAGAAMPPKSLAQLSAQRATTASMPPAEPVDDAAFALVRQFFSRLAERFPRDALVFDDNIVFAQSYFDVSSRNQYFHNTGISSLGHAIPAALGARCFAPDSPTFAILGDGGFQMCAMEMMTAVNHGIPINVVVINNGTLSLIRKNQFQLYGERYIDCDFKNPDFGLLAQSFGVKHYRIEAEADLDRLFAEADLTGAINLIEILLDKHAFPRYLSAR
;
A
#
# COMPACT_ATOMS: atom_id res chain seq x y z
N ILE A 1 -2.50 22.39 -7.06
CA ILE A 1 -1.88 21.38 -6.17
C ILE A 1 -0.36 21.39 -6.36
N LEU A 2 0.18 21.19 -7.57
CA LEU A 2 1.63 21.16 -7.81
C LEU A 2 2.36 22.40 -7.29
N ALA A 3 1.84 23.61 -7.57
CA ALA A 3 2.43 24.86 -7.09
C ALA A 3 2.43 24.94 -5.55
N ALA A 4 1.39 24.43 -4.88
CA ALA A 4 1.34 24.39 -3.42
C ALA A 4 2.39 23.42 -2.85
N VAL A 5 2.54 22.22 -3.46
CA VAL A 5 3.55 21.24 -3.05
C VAL A 5 4.96 21.79 -3.27
N GLN A 6 5.23 22.47 -4.37
CA GLN A 6 6.51 23.12 -4.65
C GLN A 6 6.81 24.26 -3.66
N ALA A 7 5.79 25.04 -3.30
CA ALA A 7 5.94 26.10 -2.29
C ALA A 7 6.25 25.50 -0.90
N MET A 8 5.56 24.44 -0.49
CA MET A 8 5.84 23.73 0.76
C MET A 8 7.25 23.13 0.77
N HIS A 9 7.68 22.53 -0.35
CA HIS A 9 9.04 22.03 -0.47
C HIS A 9 10.07 23.15 -0.33
N GLY A 10 9.85 24.28 -0.98
CA GLY A 10 10.73 25.47 -0.84
C GLY A 10 10.82 25.99 0.61
N MET A 11 9.72 25.90 1.36
CA MET A 11 9.71 26.28 2.79
C MET A 11 10.45 25.28 3.67
N LEU A 12 10.48 24.00 3.29
CA LEU A 12 11.17 22.92 4.02
C LEU A 12 12.62 22.73 3.56
N ALA A 13 12.97 23.23 2.38
CA ALA A 13 14.34 23.16 1.86
C ALA A 13 15.28 23.98 2.75
N GLY A 14 16.12 23.29 3.49
CA GLY A 14 17.05 23.89 4.47
C GLY A 14 16.57 23.81 5.92
N ALA A 15 15.39 23.27 6.21
CA ALA A 15 14.98 22.96 7.57
C ALA A 15 15.82 21.77 8.09
N ALA A 16 16.82 22.07 8.91
CA ALA A 16 17.59 21.02 9.57
C ALA A 16 16.73 20.38 10.66
N MET A 17 16.68 19.04 10.69
CA MET A 17 16.08 18.34 11.83
C MET A 17 16.82 18.70 13.12
N PRO A 18 16.10 18.95 14.23
CA PRO A 18 16.76 19.22 15.50
C PRO A 18 17.71 18.08 15.87
N PRO A 19 18.91 18.37 16.44
CA PRO A 19 19.88 17.36 16.83
C PRO A 19 19.33 16.24 17.73
N LYS A 20 18.36 16.60 18.60
CA LYS A 20 17.66 15.62 19.46
C LYS A 20 16.86 14.59 18.66
N SER A 21 16.27 14.97 17.55
CA SER A 21 15.49 14.05 16.69
C SER A 21 16.40 13.04 16.00
N LEU A 22 17.59 13.45 15.57
CA LEU A 22 18.58 12.53 14.97
C LEU A 22 19.11 11.53 16.00
N ALA A 23 19.40 11.97 17.22
CA ALA A 23 19.84 11.10 18.29
C ALA A 23 18.74 10.08 18.69
N GLN A 24 17.49 10.52 18.77
CA GLN A 24 16.35 9.65 19.04
C GLN A 24 16.15 8.60 17.93
N LEU A 25 16.23 9.01 16.67
CA LEU A 25 16.14 8.09 15.53
C LEU A 25 17.28 7.07 15.53
N SER A 26 18.50 7.50 15.85
CA SER A 26 19.64 6.59 15.96
C SER A 26 19.48 5.59 17.10
N ALA A 27 18.95 6.03 18.25
CA ALA A 27 18.66 5.14 19.39
C ALA A 27 17.53 4.14 19.04
N GLN A 28 16.47 4.59 18.38
CA GLN A 28 15.40 3.71 17.91
C GLN A 28 15.90 2.67 16.89
N ARG A 29 16.75 3.08 15.94
CA ARG A 29 17.38 2.15 14.98
C ARG A 29 18.24 1.09 15.70
N ALA A 30 19.03 1.48 16.69
CA ALA A 30 19.83 0.55 17.47
C ALA A 30 18.95 -0.44 18.23
N THR A 31 17.85 0.01 18.84
CA THR A 31 16.88 -0.83 19.53
C THR A 31 16.20 -1.80 18.57
N THR A 32 15.77 -1.33 17.40
CA THR A 32 15.14 -2.17 16.38
C THR A 32 16.11 -3.22 15.83
N ALA A 33 17.37 -2.84 15.61
CA ALA A 33 18.41 -3.76 15.13
C ALA A 33 18.78 -4.86 16.16
N SER A 34 18.50 -4.64 17.45
CA SER A 34 18.73 -5.62 18.51
C SER A 34 17.51 -6.51 18.81
N MET A 35 16.37 -6.23 18.21
CA MET A 35 15.20 -7.10 18.35
C MET A 35 15.44 -8.42 17.59
N PRO A 36 15.13 -9.57 18.19
CA PRO A 36 15.16 -10.82 17.43
C PRO A 36 14.20 -10.69 16.24
N PRO A 37 14.55 -11.28 15.08
CA PRO A 37 13.63 -11.31 13.95
C PRO A 37 12.30 -11.90 14.43
N ALA A 38 11.19 -11.27 14.05
CA ALA A 38 9.87 -11.82 14.32
C ALA A 38 9.81 -13.24 13.73
N GLU A 39 9.34 -14.20 14.51
CA GLU A 39 9.14 -15.55 13.96
C GLU A 39 8.28 -15.46 12.70
N PRO A 40 8.68 -16.12 11.61
CA PRO A 40 7.88 -16.12 10.39
C PRO A 40 6.51 -16.70 10.73
N VAL A 41 5.49 -15.89 10.67
CA VAL A 41 4.11 -16.39 10.75
C VAL A 41 3.87 -17.12 9.44
N ASP A 42 3.88 -18.46 9.50
CA ASP A 42 3.49 -19.30 8.36
C ASP A 42 1.98 -19.14 8.16
N ASP A 43 1.63 -18.18 7.35
CA ASP A 43 0.25 -17.87 7.03
C ASP A 43 0.07 -18.11 5.52
N ALA A 44 -0.24 -19.34 5.16
CA ALA A 44 -0.45 -19.78 3.78
C ALA A 44 -1.51 -18.90 3.07
N ALA A 45 -2.49 -18.40 3.81
CA ALA A 45 -3.53 -17.52 3.27
C ALA A 45 -2.97 -16.20 2.74
N PHE A 46 -1.83 -15.73 3.23
CA PHE A 46 -1.18 -14.49 2.80
C PHE A 46 0.00 -14.71 1.85
N ALA A 47 0.21 -15.93 1.37
CA ALA A 47 1.38 -16.28 0.56
C ALA A 47 1.51 -15.38 -0.69
N LEU A 48 0.43 -15.14 -1.43
CA LEU A 48 0.45 -14.27 -2.61
C LEU A 48 0.79 -12.81 -2.27
N VAL A 49 0.21 -12.29 -1.19
CA VAL A 49 0.49 -10.92 -0.73
C VAL A 49 1.95 -10.78 -0.31
N ARG A 50 2.48 -11.75 0.44
CA ARG A 50 3.88 -11.78 0.85
C ARG A 50 4.81 -11.86 -0.35
N GLN A 51 4.54 -12.76 -1.31
CA GLN A 51 5.34 -12.89 -2.53
C GLN A 51 5.32 -11.61 -3.37
N PHE A 52 4.16 -10.96 -3.48
CA PHE A 52 4.05 -9.67 -4.16
C PHE A 52 5.01 -8.63 -3.55
N PHE A 53 5.00 -8.47 -2.23
CA PHE A 53 5.87 -7.50 -1.55
C PHE A 53 7.35 -7.87 -1.60
N SER A 54 7.70 -9.16 -1.53
CA SER A 54 9.08 -9.63 -1.72
C SER A 54 9.59 -9.28 -3.12
N ARG A 55 8.82 -9.62 -4.15
CA ARG A 55 9.18 -9.31 -5.54
C ARG A 55 9.22 -7.80 -5.83
N LEU A 56 8.33 -7.04 -5.20
CA LEU A 56 8.33 -5.58 -5.28
C LEU A 56 9.62 -4.99 -4.71
N ALA A 57 10.04 -5.45 -3.53
CA ALA A 57 11.28 -5.01 -2.88
C ALA A 57 12.53 -5.42 -3.69
N GLU A 58 12.53 -6.63 -4.27
CA GLU A 58 13.60 -7.10 -5.15
C GLU A 58 13.68 -6.31 -6.45
N ARG A 59 12.53 -6.01 -7.07
CA ARG A 59 12.45 -5.28 -8.34
C ARG A 59 12.83 -3.82 -8.19
N PHE A 60 12.47 -3.22 -7.06
CA PHE A 60 12.71 -1.81 -6.75
C PHE A 60 13.44 -1.65 -5.41
N PRO A 61 14.71 -2.06 -5.32
CA PRO A 61 15.48 -1.96 -4.09
C PRO A 61 15.80 -0.52 -3.69
N ARG A 62 15.53 0.44 -4.60
CA ARG A 62 15.82 1.87 -4.43
C ARG A 62 14.72 2.69 -5.08
N ASP A 63 14.51 3.87 -4.54
CA ASP A 63 13.72 4.94 -5.15
C ASP A 63 12.22 4.66 -5.33
N ALA A 64 11.71 3.51 -4.89
CA ALA A 64 10.28 3.25 -4.88
C ALA A 64 9.60 4.01 -3.74
N LEU A 65 8.46 4.61 -4.06
CA LEU A 65 7.59 5.28 -3.10
C LEU A 65 6.34 4.44 -2.88
N VAL A 66 6.12 3.99 -1.66
CA VAL A 66 4.97 3.14 -1.30
C VAL A 66 4.10 3.87 -0.30
N PHE A 67 2.85 4.10 -0.65
CA PHE A 67 1.83 4.71 0.20
C PHE A 67 0.80 3.66 0.56
N ASP A 68 0.53 3.51 1.84
CA ASP A 68 -0.36 2.47 2.35
C ASP A 68 -1.60 3.10 3.01
N ASP A 69 -2.74 2.51 2.74
CA ASP A 69 -4.03 2.90 3.30
C ASP A 69 -4.37 2.11 4.56
N ASN A 70 -3.40 2.02 5.48
CA ASN A 70 -3.50 1.26 6.73
C ASN A 70 -3.62 -0.27 6.50
N ILE A 71 -2.88 -0.78 5.51
CA ILE A 71 -2.84 -2.20 5.17
C ILE A 71 -1.77 -2.88 6.01
N VAL A 72 -2.20 -3.55 7.07
CA VAL A 72 -1.30 -4.22 8.03
C VAL A 72 -0.39 -5.25 7.36
N PHE A 73 -0.87 -5.93 6.33
CA PHE A 73 -0.06 -6.89 5.57
C PHE A 73 1.10 -6.22 4.86
N ALA A 74 0.87 -5.05 4.24
CA ALA A 74 1.93 -4.27 3.61
C ALA A 74 3.01 -3.89 4.63
N GLN A 75 2.58 -3.45 5.81
CA GLN A 75 3.48 -3.10 6.90
C GLN A 75 4.29 -4.29 7.42
N SER A 76 3.75 -5.51 7.31
CA SER A 76 4.41 -6.73 7.78
C SER A 76 5.33 -7.37 6.75
N TYR A 77 5.04 -7.23 5.46
CA TYR A 77 5.71 -8.00 4.41
C TYR A 77 6.60 -7.16 3.48
N PHE A 78 6.47 -5.83 3.48
CA PHE A 78 7.32 -5.00 2.66
C PHE A 78 8.67 -4.74 3.35
N ASP A 79 9.76 -5.15 2.70
CA ASP A 79 11.12 -4.93 3.17
C ASP A 79 11.55 -3.49 2.89
N VAL A 80 11.51 -2.66 3.91
CA VAL A 80 11.94 -1.26 3.81
C VAL A 80 13.46 -1.19 3.85
N SER A 81 14.09 -0.85 2.72
CA SER A 81 15.50 -0.56 2.67
C SER A 81 15.79 0.89 3.09
N SER A 82 17.04 1.23 3.30
CA SER A 82 17.45 2.62 3.56
C SER A 82 17.22 3.57 2.36
N ARG A 83 16.75 3.06 1.25
CA ARG A 83 16.59 3.77 -0.04
C ARG A 83 15.18 3.75 -0.59
N ASN A 84 14.35 2.77 -0.21
CA ASN A 84 12.91 2.76 -0.47
C ASN A 84 12.20 3.58 0.59
N GLN A 85 11.15 4.27 0.20
CA GLN A 85 10.34 5.06 1.12
C GLN A 85 8.95 4.44 1.24
N TYR A 86 8.59 4.12 2.47
CA TYR A 86 7.29 3.58 2.82
C TYR A 86 6.56 4.55 3.75
N PHE A 87 5.38 4.98 3.29
CA PHE A 87 4.55 5.95 3.98
C PHE A 87 3.27 5.28 4.46
N HIS A 88 3.27 4.89 5.72
CA HIS A 88 2.09 4.29 6.34
C HIS A 88 1.10 5.35 6.80
N ASN A 89 -0.18 5.07 6.65
CA ASN A 89 -1.25 5.94 7.11
C ASN A 89 -1.51 5.72 8.61
N THR A 90 -0.67 6.30 9.47
CA THR A 90 -0.82 6.25 10.93
C THR A 90 -1.42 7.55 11.48
N GLY A 91 -1.82 7.51 12.74
CA GLY A 91 -2.50 8.64 13.40
C GLY A 91 -4.00 8.53 13.25
N ILE A 92 -4.60 9.18 12.26
CA ILE A 92 -6.04 9.12 12.01
C ILE A 92 -6.46 7.79 11.34
N SER A 93 -5.55 7.14 10.62
CA SER A 93 -5.82 5.90 9.86
C SER A 93 -7.00 6.04 8.89
N SER A 94 -7.07 7.18 8.19
CA SER A 94 -8.16 7.49 7.26
C SER A 94 -8.02 6.67 5.98
N LEU A 95 -9.03 5.89 5.63
CA LEU A 95 -9.09 5.20 4.34
C LEU A 95 -9.26 6.19 3.18
N GLY A 96 -8.84 5.80 1.97
CA GLY A 96 -8.89 6.65 0.78
C GLY A 96 -7.71 7.62 0.64
N HIS A 97 -6.66 7.46 1.44
CA HIS A 97 -5.47 8.31 1.47
C HIS A 97 -4.42 7.95 0.42
N ALA A 98 -4.21 6.66 0.18
CA ALA A 98 -3.02 6.17 -0.54
C ALA A 98 -2.93 6.66 -1.99
N ILE A 99 -4.04 6.64 -2.77
CA ILE A 99 -4.02 7.09 -4.17
C ILE A 99 -3.69 8.58 -4.29
N PRO A 100 -4.41 9.51 -3.61
CA PRO A 100 -4.08 10.93 -3.72
C PRO A 100 -2.68 11.25 -3.20
N ALA A 101 -2.19 10.57 -2.16
CA ALA A 101 -0.83 10.75 -1.66
C ALA A 101 0.22 10.29 -2.68
N ALA A 102 0.01 9.12 -3.31
CA ALA A 102 0.87 8.59 -4.37
C ALA A 102 0.92 9.54 -5.58
N LEU A 103 -0.23 10.06 -6.02
CA LEU A 103 -0.30 11.04 -7.11
C LEU A 103 0.52 12.30 -6.78
N GLY A 104 0.33 12.86 -5.59
CA GLY A 104 1.08 14.04 -5.16
C GLY A 104 2.59 13.79 -5.12
N ALA A 105 3.01 12.64 -4.59
CA ALA A 105 4.42 12.26 -4.54
C ALA A 105 5.02 12.04 -5.94
N ARG A 106 4.27 11.39 -6.84
CA ARG A 106 4.72 11.17 -8.22
C ARG A 106 4.90 12.48 -9.00
N CYS A 107 4.06 13.48 -8.75
CA CYS A 107 4.26 14.82 -9.32
C CYS A 107 5.57 15.45 -8.87
N PHE A 108 6.00 15.19 -7.64
CA PHE A 108 7.23 15.73 -7.07
C PHE A 108 8.47 14.92 -7.48
N ALA A 109 8.35 13.58 -7.53
CA ALA A 109 9.41 12.65 -7.90
C ALA A 109 9.01 11.87 -9.17
N PRO A 110 9.08 12.50 -10.36
CA PRO A 110 8.51 11.94 -11.60
C PRO A 110 9.18 10.67 -12.10
N ASP A 111 10.38 10.36 -11.64
CA ASP A 111 11.13 9.17 -12.04
C ASP A 111 10.99 8.00 -11.04
N SER A 112 10.40 8.24 -9.87
CA SER A 112 10.29 7.23 -8.82
C SER A 112 9.08 6.31 -9.04
N PRO A 113 9.26 4.99 -9.16
CA PRO A 113 8.14 4.05 -9.19
C PRO A 113 7.27 4.23 -7.96
N THR A 114 5.98 4.48 -8.16
CA THR A 114 5.07 4.87 -7.07
C THR A 114 3.92 3.89 -6.95
N PHE A 115 3.65 3.43 -5.73
CA PHE A 115 2.65 2.44 -5.42
C PHE A 115 1.69 2.95 -4.35
N ALA A 116 0.40 2.82 -4.59
CA ALA A 116 -0.67 3.03 -3.61
C ALA A 116 -1.24 1.67 -3.22
N ILE A 117 -1.12 1.28 -1.95
CA ILE A 117 -1.57 -0.02 -1.44
C ILE A 117 -2.83 0.18 -0.61
N LEU A 118 -3.93 -0.45 -1.03
CA LEU A 118 -5.24 -0.28 -0.40
C LEU A 118 -5.95 -1.62 -0.22
N GLY A 119 -6.87 -1.67 0.74
CA GLY A 119 -7.96 -2.65 0.70
C GLY A 119 -9.03 -2.19 -0.28
N ASP A 120 -9.90 -3.12 -0.68
CA ASP A 120 -11.01 -2.84 -1.57
C ASP A 120 -11.99 -1.78 -1.03
N GLY A 121 -12.25 -1.78 0.28
CA GLY A 121 -13.05 -0.72 0.92
C GLY A 121 -12.43 0.67 0.82
N GLY A 122 -11.12 0.79 1.04
CA GLY A 122 -10.39 2.05 0.85
C GLY A 122 -10.36 2.47 -0.61
N PHE A 123 -10.17 1.51 -1.53
CA PHE A 123 -10.20 1.77 -2.96
C PHE A 123 -11.55 2.35 -3.41
N GLN A 124 -12.67 1.80 -2.97
CA GLN A 124 -13.98 2.35 -3.32
C GLN A 124 -14.16 3.82 -2.90
N MET A 125 -13.50 4.26 -1.84
CA MET A 125 -13.58 5.66 -1.38
C MET A 125 -12.84 6.64 -2.28
N CYS A 126 -11.81 6.20 -3.00
CA CYS A 126 -10.94 7.08 -3.80
C CYS A 126 -10.64 6.56 -5.21
N ALA A 127 -11.37 5.56 -5.71
CA ALA A 127 -11.14 4.97 -7.03
C ALA A 127 -11.17 6.01 -8.16
N MET A 128 -12.01 7.04 -8.03
CA MET A 128 -12.12 8.11 -9.04
C MET A 128 -10.85 8.95 -9.18
N GLU A 129 -9.95 8.93 -8.18
CA GLU A 129 -8.64 9.59 -8.29
C GLU A 129 -7.73 8.93 -9.35
N MET A 130 -8.05 7.71 -9.77
CA MET A 130 -7.39 7.13 -10.96
C MET A 130 -7.64 7.97 -12.22
N MET A 131 -8.80 8.65 -12.32
CA MET A 131 -9.05 9.58 -13.42
C MET A 131 -8.19 10.85 -13.32
N THR A 132 -7.80 11.24 -12.11
CA THR A 132 -6.78 12.30 -11.93
C THR A 132 -5.44 11.86 -12.51
N ALA A 133 -5.03 10.61 -12.26
CA ALA A 133 -3.83 10.03 -12.88
C ALA A 133 -3.93 10.03 -14.42
N VAL A 134 -5.04 9.56 -14.96
CA VAL A 134 -5.27 9.47 -16.41
C VAL A 134 -5.28 10.86 -17.06
N ASN A 135 -6.03 11.80 -16.52
CA ASN A 135 -6.19 13.15 -17.07
C ASN A 135 -4.88 13.94 -17.10
N HIS A 136 -3.97 13.64 -16.18
CA HIS A 136 -2.69 14.34 -16.07
C HIS A 136 -1.49 13.51 -16.51
N GLY A 137 -1.70 12.27 -16.98
CA GLY A 137 -0.63 11.37 -17.41
C GLY A 137 0.36 11.06 -16.29
N ILE A 138 -0.13 10.83 -15.06
CA ILE A 138 0.70 10.56 -13.88
C ILE A 138 0.80 9.05 -13.68
N PRO A 139 1.95 8.39 -14.00
CA PRO A 139 2.11 6.96 -13.82
C PRO A 139 2.07 6.58 -12.35
N ILE A 140 1.18 5.66 -11.98
CA ILE A 140 1.10 5.06 -10.65
C ILE A 140 0.63 3.61 -10.72
N ASN A 141 0.97 2.85 -9.69
CA ASN A 141 0.49 1.49 -9.50
C ASN A 141 -0.45 1.46 -8.29
N VAL A 142 -1.72 1.21 -8.54
CA VAL A 142 -2.73 1.06 -7.49
C VAL A 142 -2.90 -0.43 -7.21
N VAL A 143 -2.53 -0.86 -6.00
CA VAL A 143 -2.58 -2.26 -5.57
C VAL A 143 -3.74 -2.42 -4.59
N VAL A 144 -4.73 -3.19 -4.99
CA VAL A 144 -5.94 -3.45 -4.21
C VAL A 144 -5.91 -4.87 -3.66
N ILE A 145 -5.90 -5.00 -2.34
CA ILE A 145 -6.12 -6.29 -1.67
C ILE A 145 -7.64 -6.49 -1.60
N ASN A 146 -8.13 -7.37 -2.47
CA ASN A 146 -9.56 -7.60 -2.64
C ASN A 146 -10.03 -8.83 -1.86
N ASN A 147 -10.82 -8.62 -0.83
CA ASN A 147 -11.44 -9.69 -0.06
C ASN A 147 -12.94 -9.46 0.28
N GLY A 148 -13.56 -8.40 -0.25
CA GLY A 148 -14.97 -8.11 -0.06
C GLY A 148 -15.36 -7.74 1.38
N THR A 149 -14.39 -7.24 2.17
CA THR A 149 -14.66 -6.91 3.57
C THR A 149 -13.73 -5.84 4.12
N LEU A 150 -14.17 -5.09 5.13
CA LEU A 150 -13.32 -4.27 5.97
C LEU A 150 -12.56 -5.18 6.95
N SER A 151 -11.41 -5.71 6.49
CA SER A 151 -10.66 -6.79 7.16
C SER A 151 -10.36 -6.53 8.63
N LEU A 152 -9.93 -5.33 8.99
CA LEU A 152 -9.61 -4.98 10.38
C LEU A 152 -10.87 -4.96 11.26
N ILE A 153 -11.97 -4.46 10.73
CA ILE A 153 -13.26 -4.44 11.43
C ILE A 153 -13.75 -5.88 11.62
N ARG A 154 -13.74 -6.69 10.55
CA ARG A 154 -14.15 -8.09 10.61
C ARG A 154 -13.28 -8.89 11.58
N LYS A 155 -11.95 -8.70 11.55
CA LYS A 155 -11.04 -9.32 12.52
C LYS A 155 -11.39 -8.97 13.96
N ASN A 156 -11.67 -7.69 14.24
CA ASN A 156 -12.03 -7.27 15.59
C ASN A 156 -13.39 -7.88 16.03
N GLN A 157 -14.36 -7.97 15.13
CA GLN A 157 -15.62 -8.64 15.38
C GLN A 157 -15.44 -10.14 15.65
N PHE A 158 -14.53 -10.79 14.93
CA PHE A 158 -14.14 -12.17 15.21
C PHE A 158 -13.54 -12.33 16.61
N GLN A 159 -12.50 -11.55 16.92
CA GLN A 159 -11.71 -11.73 18.13
C GLN A 159 -12.39 -11.22 19.40
N LEU A 160 -13.10 -10.07 19.32
CA LEU A 160 -13.60 -9.36 20.50
C LEU A 160 -15.08 -9.55 20.72
N TYR A 161 -15.84 -9.90 19.67
CA TYR A 161 -17.31 -9.96 19.74
C TYR A 161 -17.88 -11.34 19.43
N GLY A 162 -17.06 -12.40 19.52
CA GLY A 162 -17.52 -13.79 19.35
C GLY A 162 -18.13 -14.05 17.98
N GLU A 163 -17.44 -13.65 16.92
CA GLU A 163 -17.83 -13.82 15.51
C GLU A 163 -19.17 -13.16 15.13
N ARG A 164 -19.58 -12.16 15.87
CA ARG A 164 -20.79 -11.39 15.54
C ARG A 164 -20.46 -10.31 14.52
N TYR A 165 -20.55 -10.68 13.23
CA TYR A 165 -20.27 -9.81 12.11
C TYR A 165 -21.45 -8.89 11.79
N ILE A 166 -21.17 -7.58 11.64
CA ILE A 166 -22.15 -6.57 11.23
C ILE A 166 -21.46 -5.52 10.34
N ASP A 167 -22.07 -5.23 9.22
CA ASP A 167 -21.71 -4.13 8.29
C ASP A 167 -20.23 -4.07 7.87
N CYS A 168 -19.52 -5.21 7.91
CA CYS A 168 -18.13 -5.28 7.49
C CYS A 168 -17.94 -5.90 6.10
N ASP A 169 -18.91 -6.68 5.61
CA ASP A 169 -18.87 -7.34 4.31
C ASP A 169 -19.63 -6.53 3.25
N PHE A 170 -19.11 -6.45 2.04
CA PHE A 170 -19.71 -5.73 0.93
C PHE A 170 -19.40 -6.40 -0.42
N LYS A 171 -20.06 -5.92 -1.48
CA LYS A 171 -19.79 -6.36 -2.84
C LYS A 171 -18.92 -5.34 -3.54
N ASN A 172 -17.87 -5.83 -4.18
CA ASN A 172 -17.04 -5.01 -5.05
C ASN A 172 -17.65 -4.91 -6.47
N PRO A 173 -17.40 -3.82 -7.20
CA PRO A 173 -17.56 -3.81 -8.64
C PRO A 173 -16.58 -4.81 -9.28
N ASP A 174 -16.79 -5.14 -10.54
CA ASP A 174 -15.77 -5.79 -11.35
C ASP A 174 -14.63 -4.79 -11.61
N PHE A 175 -13.46 -5.03 -10.97
CA PHE A 175 -12.32 -4.12 -11.09
C PHE A 175 -11.68 -4.15 -12.48
N GLY A 176 -11.82 -5.24 -13.23
CA GLY A 176 -11.39 -5.31 -14.62
C GLY A 176 -12.22 -4.39 -15.53
N LEU A 177 -13.56 -4.42 -15.38
CA LEU A 177 -14.43 -3.51 -16.12
C LEU A 177 -14.24 -2.06 -15.68
N LEU A 178 -14.00 -1.83 -14.40
CA LEU A 178 -13.72 -0.50 -13.88
C LEU A 178 -12.40 0.06 -14.45
N ALA A 179 -11.34 -0.73 -14.46
CA ALA A 179 -10.06 -0.37 -15.07
C ALA A 179 -10.20 -0.09 -16.56
N GLN A 180 -10.98 -0.92 -17.28
CA GLN A 180 -11.28 -0.70 -18.68
C GLN A 180 -12.00 0.65 -18.89
N SER A 181 -12.95 1.00 -18.03
CA SER A 181 -13.67 2.28 -18.12
C SER A 181 -12.76 3.48 -17.88
N PHE A 182 -11.73 3.33 -17.06
CA PHE A 182 -10.70 4.35 -16.83
C PHE A 182 -9.62 4.38 -17.93
N GLY A 183 -9.57 3.36 -18.81
CA GLY A 183 -8.52 3.22 -19.82
C GLY A 183 -7.16 2.85 -19.26
N VAL A 184 -7.11 2.15 -18.11
CA VAL A 184 -5.88 1.71 -17.44
C VAL A 184 -5.69 0.20 -17.54
N LYS A 185 -4.46 -0.28 -17.34
CA LYS A 185 -4.16 -1.70 -17.31
C LYS A 185 -4.67 -2.34 -16.02
N HIS A 186 -5.23 -3.54 -16.13
CA HIS A 186 -5.66 -4.35 -14.99
C HIS A 186 -4.87 -5.66 -14.94
N TYR A 187 -4.39 -5.99 -13.75
CA TYR A 187 -3.71 -7.26 -13.44
C TYR A 187 -4.41 -7.90 -12.26
N ARG A 188 -5.02 -9.06 -12.47
CA ARG A 188 -5.69 -9.83 -11.43
C ARG A 188 -4.79 -10.98 -11.00
N ILE A 189 -4.53 -11.07 -9.71
CA ILE A 189 -3.60 -12.01 -9.08
C ILE A 189 -4.40 -12.99 -8.23
N GLU A 190 -4.50 -14.23 -8.69
CA GLU A 190 -5.15 -15.35 -8.01
C GLU A 190 -4.15 -16.48 -7.70
N ALA A 191 -3.04 -16.52 -8.44
CA ALA A 191 -2.02 -17.54 -8.32
C ALA A 191 -0.61 -16.94 -8.52
N GLU A 192 0.42 -17.71 -8.17
CA GLU A 192 1.82 -17.30 -8.34
C GLU A 192 2.18 -16.99 -9.80
N ALA A 193 1.64 -17.75 -10.76
CA ALA A 193 1.83 -17.49 -12.18
C ALA A 193 1.32 -16.10 -12.63
N ASP A 194 0.32 -15.54 -11.95
CA ASP A 194 -0.15 -14.19 -12.22
C ASP A 194 0.84 -13.13 -11.73
N LEU A 195 1.54 -13.40 -10.61
CA LEU A 195 2.65 -12.55 -10.16
C LEU A 195 3.82 -12.61 -11.15
N ASP A 196 4.16 -13.80 -11.66
CA ASP A 196 5.21 -13.95 -12.68
C ASP A 196 4.88 -13.09 -13.91
N ARG A 197 3.63 -13.17 -14.39
CA ARG A 197 3.16 -12.37 -15.52
C ARG A 197 3.18 -10.87 -15.20
N LEU A 198 2.69 -10.46 -14.04
CA LEU A 198 2.70 -9.05 -13.62
C LEU A 198 4.12 -8.46 -13.69
N PHE A 199 5.08 -9.11 -13.04
CA PHE A 199 6.45 -8.58 -12.95
C PHE A 199 7.25 -8.70 -14.25
N ALA A 200 6.83 -9.59 -15.18
CA ALA A 200 7.41 -9.72 -16.51
C ALA A 200 6.84 -8.71 -17.52
N GLU A 201 5.54 -8.43 -17.48
CA GLU A 201 4.83 -7.72 -18.55
C GLU A 201 4.43 -6.28 -18.18
N ALA A 202 4.23 -5.98 -16.88
CA ALA A 202 3.74 -4.67 -16.48
C ALA A 202 4.84 -3.61 -16.53
N ASP A 203 4.52 -2.48 -17.16
CA ASP A 203 5.31 -1.27 -16.97
C ASP A 203 4.93 -0.61 -15.63
N LEU A 204 5.68 -0.97 -14.59
CA LEU A 204 5.48 -0.47 -13.22
C LEU A 204 6.13 0.91 -13.00
N THR A 205 6.74 1.50 -14.00
CA THR A 205 7.42 2.79 -13.92
C THR A 205 6.73 3.90 -14.72
N GLY A 206 6.23 3.58 -15.91
CA GLY A 206 5.71 4.55 -16.86
C GLY A 206 4.22 4.43 -17.17
N ALA A 207 3.51 3.44 -16.63
CA ALA A 207 2.09 3.24 -16.86
C ALA A 207 1.22 3.47 -15.62
N ILE A 208 -0.09 3.57 -15.85
CA ILE A 208 -1.10 3.57 -14.80
C ILE A 208 -1.68 2.17 -14.73
N ASN A 209 -1.47 1.49 -13.59
CA ASN A 209 -1.88 0.11 -13.41
C ASN A 209 -2.84 -0.03 -12.22
N LEU A 210 -3.85 -0.86 -12.38
CA LEU A 210 -4.68 -1.40 -11.30
C LEU A 210 -4.30 -2.87 -11.11
N ILE A 211 -3.74 -3.19 -9.95
CA ILE A 211 -3.28 -4.53 -9.57
C ILE A 211 -4.20 -5.03 -8.47
N GLU A 212 -4.97 -6.06 -8.75
CA GLU A 212 -5.92 -6.66 -7.83
C GLU A 212 -5.35 -7.98 -7.30
N ILE A 213 -5.14 -8.08 -6.00
CA ILE A 213 -4.69 -9.32 -5.34
C ILE A 213 -5.85 -9.88 -4.55
N LEU A 214 -6.29 -11.08 -4.90
CA LEU A 214 -7.38 -11.74 -4.20
C LEU A 214 -6.90 -12.30 -2.87
N LEU A 215 -7.73 -12.11 -1.85
CA LEU A 215 -7.52 -12.65 -0.52
C LEU A 215 -8.83 -13.22 0.03
N ASP A 216 -8.76 -14.32 0.77
CA ASP A 216 -9.92 -14.85 1.47
C ASP A 216 -10.32 -13.89 2.61
N LYS A 217 -11.61 -13.54 2.67
CA LYS A 217 -12.16 -12.68 3.72
C LYS A 217 -12.08 -13.31 5.13
N HIS A 218 -11.88 -14.60 5.22
CA HIS A 218 -11.68 -15.33 6.48
C HIS A 218 -10.21 -15.42 6.89
N ALA A 219 -9.30 -14.94 6.07
CA ALA A 219 -7.89 -14.84 6.40
C ALA A 219 -7.65 -13.64 7.33
N PHE A 220 -7.30 -13.94 8.59
CA PHE A 220 -6.96 -12.93 9.57
C PHE A 220 -5.49 -13.05 9.97
N PRO A 221 -4.74 -11.95 9.98
CA PRO A 221 -3.38 -11.97 10.49
C PRO A 221 -3.38 -12.31 12.00
N ARG A 222 -2.42 -13.11 12.43
CA ARG A 222 -2.37 -13.63 13.82
C ARG A 222 -1.93 -12.63 14.88
N TYR A 223 -1.69 -11.37 14.53
CA TYR A 223 -1.35 -10.38 15.55
C TYR A 223 -2.57 -9.95 16.35
N LEU A 224 -2.37 -9.73 17.63
CA LEU A 224 -3.35 -9.09 18.50
C LEU A 224 -3.18 -7.59 18.35
N SER A 225 -4.18 -6.93 17.78
CA SER A 225 -4.21 -5.46 17.80
C SER A 225 -4.64 -5.01 19.18
N ALA A 226 -3.83 -4.17 19.80
CA ALA A 226 -4.18 -3.50 21.04
C ALA A 226 -5.03 -2.23 20.82
N ARG A 227 -5.57 -2.05 19.61
CA ARG A 227 -6.44 -0.94 19.23
C ARG A 227 -7.88 -1.36 19.15
#